data_6c73044adc17b7c05c480b83755aea64
#
_entry.id   6c73044adc17b7c05c480b83755aea64
#
_cell.length_a   1.000
_cell.length_b   1.000
_cell.length_c   1.000
_cell.angle_alpha   90.00
_cell.angle_beta   90.00
_cell.angle_gamma   90.00
#
_symmetry.space_group_name_H-M   'P 1'
#
loop_
_entity.id
_entity.type
_entity.pdbx_description
1 polymer ?
#
loop_
_entity_poly.entity_id
_entity_poly.type
_entity_poly.pdbx_seq_one_letter_code
_entity_poly.pdbx_strand_id
1 'polypeptide(L)'
;MRDDHIDLCGQIDFTRTEAMPLLARDAHFSFACNGCGDCCRGREDIVLSGFDLWRIAARLRLPPQIVARGYCRASIGQVSHLPVLRLAPVKENRNNCPFLTGDHCAIHDAEPLVCALYPLAQEISRKGQVSYFLQPTGCGGQVIEARGEDYL
;
A
#
# COMPACT_ATOMS: atom_id res chain seq x y z
N MET A 1 -25.25 19.46 -16.62
CA MET A 1 -24.14 19.91 -15.74
C MET A 1 -23.53 18.63 -15.19
N ARG A 2 -22.36 18.25 -15.70
CA ARG A 2 -21.62 17.10 -15.18
C ARG A 2 -20.80 17.64 -14.04
N ASP A 3 -21.06 17.13 -12.84
CA ASP A 3 -20.20 17.38 -11.69
C ASP A 3 -18.86 16.70 -11.98
N ASP A 4 -17.90 17.52 -12.39
CA ASP A 4 -16.50 17.13 -12.42
C ASP A 4 -16.04 17.01 -10.96
N HIS A 5 -16.38 15.87 -10.35
CA HIS A 5 -15.75 15.45 -9.10
C HIS A 5 -14.27 15.26 -9.40
N ILE A 6 -13.49 16.26 -9.08
CA ILE A 6 -12.03 16.13 -8.99
C ILE A 6 -11.77 15.13 -7.88
N ASP A 7 -11.46 13.90 -8.28
CA ASP A 7 -11.05 12.82 -7.39
C ASP A 7 -9.64 13.10 -6.88
N LEU A 8 -9.55 13.97 -5.86
CA LEU A 8 -8.30 14.38 -5.21
C LEU A 8 -7.69 13.29 -4.32
N CYS A 9 -8.41 12.20 -4.13
CA CYS A 9 -7.96 11.05 -3.38
C CYS A 9 -8.15 9.85 -4.29
N GLY A 10 -7.08 9.34 -4.91
CA GLY A 10 -7.18 8.10 -5.66
C GLY A 10 -8.05 7.13 -4.87
N GLN A 11 -9.21 6.79 -5.42
CA GLN A 11 -10.21 6.00 -4.72
C GLN A 11 -9.52 4.70 -4.30
N ILE A 12 -9.35 4.53 -2.99
CA ILE A 12 -9.48 3.18 -2.48
C ILE A 12 -10.95 2.89 -2.78
N ASP A 13 -11.17 2.10 -3.80
CA ASP A 13 -12.50 1.65 -4.15
C ASP A 13 -12.98 0.74 -3.00
N PHE A 14 -13.69 1.35 -2.04
CA PHE A 14 -14.26 0.62 -0.90
C PHE A 14 -15.26 -0.45 -1.36
N THR A 15 -15.83 -0.32 -2.55
CA THR A 15 -16.64 -1.39 -3.16
C THR A 15 -15.78 -2.62 -3.44
N ARG A 16 -14.48 -2.45 -3.60
CA ARG A 16 -13.52 -3.54 -3.81
C ARG A 16 -13.20 -4.29 -2.51
N THR A 17 -13.20 -3.61 -1.35
CA THR A 17 -13.03 -4.28 -0.04
C THR A 17 -14.26 -5.09 0.37
N GLU A 18 -15.47 -4.65 0.00
CA GLU A 18 -16.69 -5.42 0.22
C GLU A 18 -16.71 -6.75 -0.55
N ALA A 19 -15.99 -6.83 -1.68
CA ALA A 19 -15.84 -8.05 -2.47
C ALA A 19 -14.65 -8.93 -2.06
N MET A 20 -13.78 -8.46 -1.15
CA MET A 20 -12.64 -9.24 -0.69
C MET A 20 -13.03 -10.15 0.47
N PRO A 21 -12.56 -11.42 0.48
CA PRO A 21 -12.83 -12.31 1.61
C PRO A 21 -12.19 -11.76 2.89
N LEU A 22 -13.00 -11.60 3.92
CA LEU A 22 -12.54 -11.28 5.26
C LEU A 22 -11.77 -12.49 5.81
N LEU A 23 -10.56 -12.26 6.30
CA LEU A 23 -9.76 -13.28 6.95
C LEU A 23 -10.08 -13.34 8.43
N ALA A 24 -10.45 -14.53 8.92
CA ALA A 24 -10.51 -14.80 10.35
C ALA A 24 -9.08 -14.79 10.92
N ARG A 25 -8.93 -14.51 12.23
CA ARG A 25 -7.60 -14.46 12.88
C ARG A 25 -6.81 -15.76 12.79
N ASP A 26 -7.52 -16.88 12.75
CA ASP A 26 -6.98 -18.23 12.61
C ASP A 26 -6.95 -18.73 11.16
N ALA A 27 -7.31 -17.86 10.21
CA ALA A 27 -7.28 -18.23 8.79
C ALA A 27 -5.84 -18.45 8.33
N HIS A 28 -5.65 -19.52 7.61
CA HIS A 28 -4.39 -19.83 6.94
C HIS A 28 -4.46 -19.28 5.51
N PHE A 29 -3.45 -18.57 5.10
CA PHE A 29 -3.25 -18.25 3.69
C PHE A 29 -1.78 -18.48 3.35
N SER A 30 -1.54 -18.66 2.09
CA SER A 30 -0.21 -19.03 1.63
C SER A 30 0.29 -17.98 0.65
N PHE A 31 1.38 -17.33 0.96
CA PHE A 31 2.02 -16.38 0.06
C PHE A 31 3.52 -16.33 0.26
N ALA A 32 4.27 -16.47 -0.85
CA ALA A 32 5.70 -16.17 -0.87
C ALA A 32 5.98 -15.17 -1.99
N CYS A 33 6.51 -14.02 -1.64
CA CYS A 33 6.94 -13.02 -2.61
C CYS A 33 8.07 -13.58 -3.48
N ASN A 34 7.88 -13.56 -4.80
CA ASN A 34 8.91 -13.93 -5.78
C ASN A 34 9.66 -12.73 -6.35
N GLY A 35 9.42 -11.52 -5.81
CA GLY A 35 10.09 -10.30 -6.26
C GLY A 35 9.68 -9.82 -7.65
N CYS A 36 8.50 -10.20 -8.15
CA CYS A 36 8.05 -9.83 -9.51
C CYS A 36 7.73 -8.35 -9.71
N GLY A 37 7.66 -7.56 -8.63
CA GLY A 37 7.35 -6.13 -8.67
C GLY A 37 5.91 -5.79 -9.05
N ASP A 38 5.02 -6.77 -9.16
CA ASP A 38 3.63 -6.55 -9.56
C ASP A 38 2.88 -5.65 -8.59
N CYS A 39 3.14 -5.80 -7.29
CA CYS A 39 2.62 -4.94 -6.22
C CYS A 39 3.10 -3.47 -6.30
N CYS A 40 4.07 -3.17 -7.16
CA CYS A 40 4.61 -1.82 -7.39
C CYS A 40 4.12 -1.20 -8.70
N ARG A 41 3.36 -1.94 -9.53
CA ARG A 41 2.91 -1.46 -10.84
C ARG A 41 1.49 -0.92 -10.78
N GLY A 42 1.28 0.24 -11.42
CA GLY A 42 -0.04 0.87 -11.53
C GLY A 42 -0.68 1.21 -10.18
N ARG A 43 0.12 1.48 -9.14
CA ARG A 43 -0.35 1.72 -7.77
C ARG A 43 -0.38 3.21 -7.43
N GLU A 44 -1.54 3.68 -7.05
CA GLU A 44 -1.76 5.06 -6.61
C GLU A 44 -2.18 5.17 -5.13
N ASP A 45 -2.32 4.05 -4.47
CA ASP A 45 -2.95 3.87 -3.18
C ASP A 45 -1.99 3.59 -2.02
N ILE A 46 -0.67 3.67 -2.24
CA ILE A 46 0.33 3.40 -1.21
C ILE A 46 0.34 4.53 -0.17
N VAL A 47 -0.40 4.33 0.91
CA VAL A 47 -0.48 5.26 2.04
C VAL A 47 0.76 5.12 2.93
N LEU A 48 1.27 6.24 3.41
CA LEU A 48 2.40 6.29 4.32
C LEU A 48 1.98 6.82 5.69
N SER A 49 2.40 6.12 6.73
CA SER A 49 2.46 6.68 8.08
C SER A 49 3.70 7.57 8.24
N GLY A 50 3.74 8.36 9.32
CA GLY A 50 4.94 9.13 9.65
C GLY A 50 6.17 8.24 9.89
N PHE A 51 5.95 7.02 10.39
CA PHE A 51 7.01 6.04 10.61
C PHE A 51 7.53 5.47 9.28
N ASP A 52 6.65 5.18 8.32
CA ASP A 52 7.06 4.75 6.98
C ASP A 52 7.92 5.83 6.31
N LEU A 53 7.47 7.09 6.36
CA LEU A 53 8.24 8.21 5.82
C LEU A 53 9.64 8.32 6.45
N TRP A 54 9.72 8.14 7.77
CA TRP A 54 11.00 8.16 8.48
C TRP A 54 11.91 7.00 8.05
N ARG A 55 11.39 5.78 7.95
CA ARG A 55 12.16 4.61 7.48
C ARG A 55 12.70 4.80 6.07
N ILE A 56 11.86 5.26 5.15
CA ILE A 56 12.27 5.55 3.76
C ILE A 56 13.35 6.62 3.76
N ALA A 57 13.17 7.70 4.52
CA ALA A 57 14.15 8.78 4.62
C ALA A 57 15.50 8.30 5.14
N ALA A 58 15.50 7.48 6.19
CA ALA A 58 16.71 6.86 6.73
C ALA A 58 17.40 5.96 5.71
N ARG A 59 16.64 5.13 4.97
CA ARG A 59 17.15 4.24 3.91
C ARG A 59 17.79 5.00 2.76
N LEU A 60 17.16 6.10 2.35
CA LEU A 60 17.66 6.98 1.28
C LEU A 60 18.75 7.94 1.75
N ARG A 61 18.99 8.04 3.08
CA ARG A 61 19.88 9.03 3.70
C ARG A 61 19.51 10.47 3.32
N LEU A 62 18.22 10.75 3.28
CA LEU A 62 17.64 12.04 2.98
C LEU A 62 16.79 12.54 4.16
N PRO A 63 16.68 13.86 4.36
CA PRO A 63 15.71 14.43 5.30
C PRO A 63 14.27 14.00 4.92
N PRO A 64 13.39 13.68 5.90
CA PRO A 64 12.00 13.27 5.61
C PRO A 64 11.23 14.29 4.76
N GLN A 65 11.50 15.58 4.92
CA GLN A 65 10.89 16.64 4.13
C GLN A 65 11.25 16.57 2.64
N ILE A 66 12.47 16.13 2.33
CA ILE A 66 12.93 15.95 0.94
C ILE A 66 12.23 14.73 0.34
N VAL A 67 12.13 13.64 1.09
CA VAL A 67 11.39 12.43 0.65
C VAL A 67 9.91 12.76 0.43
N ALA A 68 9.28 13.47 1.36
CA ALA A 68 7.87 13.87 1.24
C ALA A 68 7.62 14.73 -0.01
N ARG A 69 8.52 15.67 -0.33
CA ARG A 69 8.39 16.53 -1.50
C ARG A 69 8.71 15.85 -2.82
N GLY A 70 9.69 14.95 -2.83
CA GLY A 70 10.18 14.32 -4.05
C GLY A 70 9.46 13.05 -4.46
N TYR A 71 8.92 12.30 -3.49
CA TYR A 71 8.37 10.98 -3.72
C TYR A 71 6.92 10.81 -3.28
N CYS A 72 6.31 11.84 -2.67
CA CYS A 72 4.98 11.72 -2.11
C CYS A 72 4.05 12.81 -2.62
N ARG A 73 2.76 12.54 -2.47
CA ARG A 73 1.68 13.51 -2.62
C ARG A 73 0.82 13.52 -1.36
N ALA A 74 0.34 14.69 -0.98
CA ALA A 74 -0.62 14.84 0.12
C ALA A 74 -2.03 14.97 -0.45
N SER A 75 -2.99 14.38 0.24
CA SER A 75 -4.42 14.47 -0.06
C SER A 75 -5.21 14.48 1.24
N ILE A 76 -6.49 14.83 1.18
CA ILE A 76 -7.39 14.69 2.32
C ILE A 76 -8.09 13.33 2.22
N GLY A 77 -8.01 12.53 3.27
CA GLY A 77 -8.70 11.24 3.33
C GLY A 77 -10.22 11.43 3.32
N GLN A 78 -10.92 10.73 2.45
CA GLN A 78 -12.38 10.89 2.29
C GLN A 78 -13.16 10.51 3.55
N VAL A 79 -12.72 9.48 4.25
CA VAL A 79 -13.39 8.97 5.46
C VAL A 79 -12.88 9.67 6.72
N SER A 80 -11.57 9.85 6.82
CA SER A 80 -10.93 10.45 8.01
C SER A 80 -11.01 11.97 8.04
N HIS A 81 -11.13 12.62 6.86
CA HIS A 81 -11.00 14.07 6.65
C HIS A 81 -9.66 14.64 7.17
N LEU A 82 -8.66 13.78 7.34
CA LEU A 82 -7.32 14.15 7.78
C LEU A 82 -6.35 14.14 6.59
N PRO A 83 -5.25 14.90 6.68
CA PRO A 83 -4.18 14.81 5.69
C PRO A 83 -3.60 13.40 5.62
N VAL A 84 -3.50 12.86 4.43
CA VAL A 84 -2.94 11.54 4.14
C VAL A 84 -1.77 11.71 3.17
N LEU A 85 -0.65 11.13 3.49
CA LEU A 85 0.52 11.08 2.61
C LEU A 85 0.53 9.76 1.85
N ARG A 86 0.78 9.84 0.53
CA ARG A 86 0.85 8.67 -0.35
C ARG A 86 2.11 8.74 -1.20
N LEU A 87 2.65 7.63 -1.63
CA LEU A 87 3.66 7.63 -2.68
C LEU A 87 3.07 8.22 -3.96
N ALA A 88 3.85 9.09 -4.62
CA ALA A 88 3.49 9.66 -5.91
C ALA A 88 3.94 8.70 -7.02
N PRO A 89 3.03 8.12 -7.80
CA PRO A 89 3.40 7.25 -8.90
C PRO A 89 4.09 8.03 -10.01
N VAL A 90 5.00 7.37 -10.72
CA VAL A 90 5.72 7.95 -11.86
C VAL A 90 4.83 7.83 -13.09
N LYS A 91 4.19 8.93 -13.50
CA LYS A 91 3.22 8.96 -14.61
C LYS A 91 3.82 8.49 -15.93
N GLU A 92 5.06 8.89 -16.21
CA GLU A 92 5.82 8.53 -17.41
C GLU A 92 6.14 7.02 -17.44
N ASN A 93 6.10 6.36 -16.30
CA ASN A 93 6.32 4.93 -16.14
C ASN A 93 5.03 4.19 -15.75
N ARG A 94 3.94 4.42 -16.46
CA ARG A 94 2.66 3.71 -16.29
C ARG A 94 2.09 3.75 -14.86
N ASN A 95 2.29 4.84 -14.14
CA ASN A 95 1.92 4.99 -12.74
C ASN A 95 2.59 3.95 -11.80
N ASN A 96 3.79 3.53 -12.12
CA ASN A 96 4.55 2.65 -11.24
C ASN A 96 5.03 3.37 -9.98
N CYS A 97 5.26 2.60 -8.92
CA CYS A 97 5.89 3.09 -7.70
C CYS A 97 7.25 3.75 -8.02
N PRO A 98 7.59 4.90 -7.41
CA PRO A 98 8.86 5.60 -7.65
C PRO A 98 10.09 4.79 -7.22
N PHE A 99 9.90 3.75 -6.42
CA PHE A 99 10.97 2.87 -5.94
C PHE A 99 11.05 1.54 -6.69
N LEU A 100 10.25 1.35 -7.74
CA LEU A 100 10.38 0.19 -8.60
C LEU A 100 11.58 0.35 -9.52
N THR A 101 12.55 -0.54 -9.41
CA THR A 101 13.75 -0.60 -10.27
C THR A 101 13.80 -1.97 -10.94
N GLY A 102 13.54 -2.01 -12.25
CA GLY A 102 13.30 -3.26 -12.95
C GLY A 102 12.06 -3.95 -12.38
N ASP A 103 12.24 -5.12 -11.76
CA ASP A 103 11.18 -5.87 -11.10
C ASP A 103 11.30 -5.86 -9.57
N HIS A 104 12.22 -5.08 -9.00
CA HIS A 104 12.51 -5.10 -7.57
C HIS A 104 12.22 -3.76 -6.90
N CYS A 105 11.81 -3.82 -5.64
CA CYS A 105 11.66 -2.65 -4.80
C CYS A 105 13.04 -2.17 -4.29
N ALA A 106 13.45 -0.95 -4.65
CA ALA A 106 14.74 -0.39 -4.23
C ALA A 106 14.82 -0.09 -2.72
N ILE A 107 13.67 -0.05 -2.05
CA ILE A 107 13.55 0.18 -0.60
C ILE A 107 12.87 -1.00 0.11
N HIS A 108 13.04 -2.23 -0.37
CA HIS A 108 12.34 -3.41 0.18
C HIS A 108 12.59 -3.60 1.69
N ASP A 109 13.77 -3.27 2.17
CA ASP A 109 14.15 -3.29 3.60
C ASP A 109 13.52 -2.15 4.43
N ALA A 110 12.95 -1.17 3.78
CA ALA A 110 12.28 -0.01 4.39
C ALA A 110 10.91 0.28 3.75
N GLU A 111 10.32 -0.72 3.12
CA GLU A 111 9.03 -0.59 2.45
C GLU A 111 7.91 -0.16 3.41
N PRO A 112 6.90 0.59 2.94
CA PRO A 112 5.75 0.95 3.73
C PRO A 112 5.01 -0.26 4.29
N LEU A 113 4.34 -0.10 5.43
CA LEU A 113 3.57 -1.17 6.06
C LEU A 113 2.57 -1.82 5.10
N VAL A 114 1.89 -1.02 4.27
CA VAL A 114 0.93 -1.55 3.29
C VAL A 114 1.59 -2.42 2.22
N CYS A 115 2.87 -2.22 1.92
CA CYS A 115 3.63 -3.07 1.01
C CYS A 115 4.12 -4.33 1.72
N ALA A 116 4.60 -4.20 2.96
CA ALA A 116 5.06 -5.33 3.77
C ALA A 116 3.92 -6.31 4.10
N LEU A 117 2.70 -5.82 4.23
CA LEU A 117 1.51 -6.65 4.46
C LEU A 117 1.01 -7.34 3.18
N TYR A 118 1.41 -6.89 1.98
CA TYR A 118 0.89 -7.49 0.75
C TYR A 118 1.10 -9.02 0.71
N PRO A 119 0.09 -9.81 0.36
CA PRO A 119 -1.19 -9.45 -0.25
C PRO A 119 -2.33 -9.14 0.72
N LEU A 120 -2.06 -8.95 2.00
CA LEU A 120 -3.09 -8.55 2.95
C LEU A 120 -3.43 -7.07 2.80
N ALA A 121 -4.72 -6.76 2.89
CA ALA A 121 -5.22 -5.43 3.16
C ALA A 121 -5.68 -5.34 4.62
N GLN A 122 -5.48 -4.20 5.24
CA GLN A 122 -5.89 -3.94 6.61
C GLN A 122 -6.90 -2.78 6.62
N GLU A 123 -7.97 -2.98 7.35
CA GLU A 123 -8.94 -1.92 7.67
C GLU A 123 -9.03 -1.73 9.18
N ILE A 124 -9.08 -0.47 9.61
CA ILE A 124 -9.30 -0.11 11.01
C ILE A 124 -10.63 0.63 11.11
N SER A 125 -11.60 0.03 11.78
CA SER A 125 -12.91 0.66 12.00
C SER A 125 -12.80 1.90 12.91
N ARG A 126 -13.84 2.74 12.92
CA ARG A 126 -13.92 3.88 13.85
C ARG A 126 -13.84 3.49 15.33
N LYS A 127 -14.12 2.23 15.66
CA LYS A 127 -14.03 1.67 17.02
C LYS A 127 -12.67 1.06 17.32
N GLY A 128 -11.69 1.19 16.39
CA GLY A 128 -10.35 0.61 16.54
C GLY A 128 -10.28 -0.89 16.28
N GLN A 129 -11.33 -1.50 15.74
CA GLN A 129 -11.30 -2.92 15.36
C GLN A 129 -10.51 -3.05 14.06
N VAL A 130 -9.58 -3.99 14.03
CA VAL A 130 -8.74 -4.29 12.87
C VAL A 130 -9.31 -5.51 12.17
N SER A 131 -9.47 -5.40 10.85
CA SER A 131 -9.89 -6.47 9.96
C SER A 131 -8.88 -6.65 8.84
N TYR A 132 -8.63 -7.87 8.44
CA TYR A 132 -7.73 -8.21 7.35
C TYR A 132 -8.48 -8.84 6.19
N PHE A 133 -8.06 -8.52 4.99
CA PHE A 133 -8.63 -9.01 3.74
C PHE A 133 -7.50 -9.53 2.85
N LEU A 134 -7.75 -10.59 2.11
CA LEU A 134 -6.82 -11.08 1.11
C LEU A 134 -7.09 -10.38 -0.23
N GLN A 135 -6.11 -9.60 -0.71
CA GLN A 135 -6.19 -8.96 -2.02
C GLN A 135 -5.98 -10.01 -3.13
N PRO A 136 -6.73 -9.92 -4.25
CA PRO A 136 -6.41 -10.72 -5.41
C PRO A 136 -5.02 -10.37 -5.92
N THR A 137 -4.16 -11.37 -6.06
CA THR A 137 -2.79 -11.18 -6.55
C THR A 137 -2.67 -11.65 -7.99
N GLY A 138 -2.09 -10.81 -8.85
CA GLY A 138 -1.68 -11.19 -10.21
C GLY A 138 -0.28 -11.81 -10.24
N CYS A 139 0.46 -11.72 -9.13
CA CYS A 139 1.80 -12.25 -9.07
C CYS A 139 1.78 -13.78 -8.88
N GLY A 140 2.63 -14.50 -9.64
CA GLY A 140 2.81 -15.94 -9.52
C GLY A 140 3.61 -16.35 -8.26
N GLY A 141 3.41 -15.64 -7.14
CA GLY A 141 4.02 -16.00 -5.86
C GLY A 141 3.65 -17.42 -5.47
N GLN A 142 4.62 -18.18 -5.00
CA GLN A 142 4.37 -19.54 -4.53
C GLN A 142 3.58 -19.51 -3.22
N VAL A 143 2.58 -20.37 -3.17
CA VAL A 143 1.73 -20.58 -2.01
C VAL A 143 2.56 -21.33 -0.95
N ILE A 144 2.84 -20.67 0.19
CA ILE A 144 3.38 -21.28 1.39
C ILE A 144 2.31 -21.16 2.48
N GLU A 145 2.04 -22.22 3.21
CA GLU A 145 1.08 -22.17 4.32
C GLU A 145 1.65 -21.29 5.44
N ALA A 146 1.08 -20.08 5.58
CA ALA A 146 1.35 -19.18 6.69
C ALA A 146 0.10 -19.02 7.55
N ARG A 147 0.27 -18.95 8.88
CA ARG A 147 -0.83 -18.63 9.79
C ARG A 147 -0.99 -17.11 9.83
N GLY A 148 -2.22 -16.63 9.95
CA GLY A 148 -2.48 -15.21 10.13
C GLY A 148 -1.75 -14.59 11.34
N GLU A 149 -1.37 -15.42 12.31
CA GLU A 149 -0.55 -15.03 13.48
C GLU A 149 0.90 -14.67 13.14
N ASP A 150 1.43 -15.15 12.01
CA ASP A 150 2.82 -14.90 11.61
C ASP A 150 3.04 -13.47 11.07
N TYR A 151 1.96 -12.69 10.91
CA TYR A 151 1.95 -11.31 10.41
C TYR A 151 1.53 -10.28 11.47
N LEU A 152 1.29 -10.69 12.70
CA LEU A 152 0.94 -9.85 13.84
C LEU A 152 2.09 -9.82 14.84
#